data_8c797fcca34164c840b2bc9355c54388
#
_entry.id   8c797fcca34164c840b2bc9355c54388
#
_cell.length_a   1.000
_cell.length_b   1.000
_cell.length_c   1.000
_cell.angle_alpha   90.00
_cell.angle_beta   90.00
_cell.angle_gamma   90.00
#
_symmetry.space_group_name_H-M   'P 1'
#
loop_
_entity.id
_entity.type
_entity.pdbx_description
1 polymer ?
#
loop_
_entity_poly.entity_id
_entity_poly.type
_entity_poly.pdbx_seq_one_letter_code
_entity_poly.pdbx_strand_id
1 'polypeptide(L)'
;MRPLGSGLRRSPIGLLVSLAWLAVGCPAHAGAWNLPKGQGQAIVKYETIRADQAFSPDGERVDLSHDRLDRALSIFAEYGLDDRFTLQMKSEWQEGRDAFVDYQGRGPIEIGVRWQAYRDTRNAAALYVGYAHGGEGRNAGYAPPGAGDHDWEARVMAGRGLGADGQGGFIEAQAARLWRAGLNDETRLDLTAGLYLAPDWLLLGQAYAGAADDGGPRWLTLESSVVRRLGDWSLQAGWRTAVAGRETPAGQGPVIGIWRRF
;
A
#
# COMPACT_ATOMS: atom_id res chain seq x y z
N MET A 1 -16.46 25.56 84.84
CA MET A 1 -17.36 24.88 83.89
C MET A 1 -16.79 25.03 82.46
N ARG A 2 -16.36 23.95 81.88
CA ARG A 2 -15.84 23.88 80.47
C ARG A 2 -17.01 23.60 79.55
N PRO A 3 -16.91 24.01 78.26
CA PRO A 3 -17.27 23.08 77.22
C PRO A 3 -16.15 22.79 76.23
N LEU A 4 -16.19 21.58 75.79
CA LEU A 4 -15.33 20.92 74.82
C LEU A 4 -15.57 21.46 73.39
N GLY A 5 -14.48 21.83 72.69
CA GLY A 5 -14.48 22.13 71.26
C GLY A 5 -14.06 20.90 70.47
N SER A 6 -14.96 20.40 69.66
CA SER A 6 -14.71 19.31 68.73
C SER A 6 -14.04 19.82 67.46
N GLY A 7 -12.81 19.43 67.24
CA GLY A 7 -12.06 19.70 66.01
C GLY A 7 -12.49 18.81 64.87
N LEU A 8 -13.12 19.38 63.87
CA LEU A 8 -13.34 18.75 62.57
C LEU A 8 -12.09 18.77 61.73
N ARG A 9 -11.46 17.61 61.60
CA ARG A 9 -10.39 17.38 60.62
C ARG A 9 -11.00 17.42 59.22
N ARG A 10 -10.64 18.40 58.43
CA ARG A 10 -10.87 18.43 56.99
C ARG A 10 -9.80 17.60 56.31
N SER A 11 -10.19 16.45 55.75
CA SER A 11 -9.39 15.68 54.80
C SER A 11 -9.42 16.39 53.43
N PRO A 12 -8.30 16.60 52.75
CA PRO A 12 -8.29 17.05 51.38
C PRO A 12 -8.61 15.83 50.51
N ILE A 13 -9.81 15.82 49.95
CA ILE A 13 -10.14 14.89 48.84
C ILE A 13 -9.35 15.38 47.64
N GLY A 14 -8.26 14.70 47.38
CA GLY A 14 -7.50 14.88 46.14
C GLY A 14 -8.33 14.43 44.95
N LEU A 15 -8.71 15.40 44.13
CA LEU A 15 -9.37 15.17 42.85
C LEU A 15 -8.35 14.58 41.89
N LEU A 16 -8.26 13.24 41.84
CA LEU A 16 -7.54 12.55 40.76
C LEU A 16 -8.36 12.69 39.47
N VAL A 17 -8.05 13.73 38.71
CA VAL A 17 -8.47 13.84 37.31
C VAL A 17 -7.64 12.85 36.53
N SER A 18 -8.16 11.66 36.36
CA SER A 18 -7.64 10.68 35.40
C SER A 18 -7.86 11.23 34.00
N LEU A 19 -6.83 11.84 33.41
CA LEU A 19 -6.78 12.11 31.96
C LEU A 19 -6.71 10.75 31.28
N ALA A 20 -7.88 10.17 30.98
CA ALA A 20 -7.97 9.09 30.02
C ALA A 20 -7.64 9.69 28.65
N TRP A 21 -6.42 9.55 28.24
CA TRP A 21 -6.02 9.73 26.85
C TRP A 21 -6.77 8.66 26.07
N LEU A 22 -7.89 9.04 25.47
CA LEU A 22 -8.50 8.30 24.38
C LEU A 22 -7.47 8.31 23.24
N ALA A 23 -6.61 7.32 23.22
CA ALA A 23 -5.87 6.98 22.04
C ALA A 23 -6.89 6.56 20.98
N VAL A 24 -7.40 7.53 20.24
CA VAL A 24 -8.14 7.27 19.01
C VAL A 24 -7.12 6.60 18.10
N GLY A 25 -7.12 5.27 18.13
CA GLY A 25 -6.34 4.46 17.19
C GLY A 25 -6.86 4.80 15.80
N CYS A 26 -6.19 5.72 15.08
CA CYS A 26 -6.46 5.88 13.66
C CYS A 26 -6.18 4.53 13.01
N PRO A 27 -7.20 3.83 12.47
CA PRO A 27 -6.96 2.63 11.70
C PRO A 27 -5.99 2.97 10.55
N ALA A 28 -5.14 2.03 10.17
CA ALA A 28 -4.38 2.16 8.94
C ALA A 28 -5.41 2.27 7.82
N HIS A 29 -5.56 3.47 7.27
CA HIS A 29 -6.50 3.70 6.19
C HIS A 29 -5.88 3.11 4.92
N ALA A 30 -6.55 2.13 4.34
CA ALA A 30 -6.28 1.66 3.00
C ALA A 30 -6.76 2.74 2.00
N GLY A 31 -6.29 2.68 0.76
CA GLY A 31 -6.44 3.72 -0.25
C GLY A 31 -7.85 4.24 -0.56
N ALA A 32 -8.94 3.53 -0.17
CA ALA A 32 -10.31 4.02 -0.36
C ALA A 32 -10.71 5.14 0.63
N TRP A 33 -9.99 5.32 1.74
CA TRP A 33 -10.28 6.35 2.75
C TRP A 33 -9.31 7.52 2.63
N ASN A 34 -9.83 8.73 2.57
CA ASN A 34 -9.01 9.93 2.61
C ASN A 34 -8.37 10.15 3.98
N LEU A 35 -7.16 10.71 3.96
CA LEU A 35 -6.56 11.28 5.15
C LEU A 35 -7.28 12.57 5.55
N PRO A 36 -7.41 12.86 6.85
CA PRO A 36 -7.88 14.15 7.33
C PRO A 36 -7.01 15.29 6.80
N LYS A 37 -7.60 16.48 6.66
CA LYS A 37 -6.87 17.68 6.25
C LYS A 37 -5.61 17.90 7.10
N GLY A 38 -4.50 18.11 6.44
CA GLY A 38 -3.21 18.40 7.07
C GLY A 38 -2.47 17.19 7.61
N GLN A 39 -3.02 15.98 7.49
CA GLN A 39 -2.34 14.75 7.85
C GLN A 39 -1.70 14.11 6.63
N GLY A 40 -0.58 13.47 6.84
CA GLY A 40 0.15 12.77 5.79
C GLY A 40 0.62 11.38 6.22
N GLN A 41 0.95 10.59 5.22
CA GLN A 41 1.61 9.30 5.39
C GLN A 41 2.66 9.13 4.31
N ALA A 42 3.82 8.62 4.68
CA ALA A 42 4.84 8.17 3.75
C ALA A 42 5.20 6.72 4.05
N ILE A 43 5.33 5.91 3.00
CA ILE A 43 5.72 4.51 3.07
C ILE A 43 6.93 4.32 2.18
N VAL A 44 8.02 3.85 2.75
CA VAL A 44 9.20 3.41 2.01
C VAL A 44 9.24 1.90 2.08
N LYS A 45 9.27 1.24 0.93
CA LYS A 45 9.34 -0.23 0.80
C LYS A 45 10.59 -0.63 0.04
N TYR A 46 11.23 -1.67 0.50
CA TYR A 46 12.29 -2.36 -0.23
C TYR A 46 11.88 -3.79 -0.47
N GLU A 47 12.09 -4.26 -1.68
CA GLU A 47 11.82 -5.63 -2.07
C GLU A 47 12.98 -6.24 -2.86
N THR A 48 13.15 -7.54 -2.72
CA THR A 48 14.09 -8.34 -3.51
C THR A 48 13.34 -9.57 -4.01
N ILE A 49 13.12 -9.64 -5.31
CA ILE A 49 12.33 -10.69 -5.95
C ILE A 49 13.27 -11.51 -6.85
N ARG A 50 13.26 -12.82 -6.66
CA ARG A 50 14.00 -13.77 -7.48
C ARG A 50 13.05 -14.64 -8.28
N ALA A 51 13.41 -14.96 -9.50
CA ALA A 51 12.70 -15.90 -10.35
C ALA A 51 13.70 -16.80 -11.07
N ASP A 52 13.55 -18.08 -10.94
CA ASP A 52 14.18 -19.15 -11.72
C ASP A 52 13.24 -19.68 -12.81
N GLN A 53 11.97 -19.30 -12.74
CA GLN A 53 10.91 -19.63 -13.69
C GLN A 53 10.18 -18.39 -14.19
N ALA A 54 9.49 -18.54 -15.30
CA ALA A 54 8.55 -17.56 -15.85
C ALA A 54 7.24 -18.24 -16.27
N PHE A 55 6.21 -17.45 -16.50
CA PHE A 55 4.99 -17.89 -17.14
C PHE A 55 5.09 -17.70 -18.65
N SER A 56 4.93 -18.79 -19.40
CA SER A 56 4.90 -18.79 -20.88
C SER A 56 3.73 -18.00 -21.45
N PRO A 57 3.65 -17.82 -22.77
CA PRO A 57 2.45 -17.24 -23.43
C PRO A 57 1.15 -17.99 -23.14
N ASP A 58 1.25 -19.28 -22.84
CA ASP A 58 0.08 -20.13 -22.49
C ASP A 58 -0.22 -20.14 -20.99
N GLY A 59 0.63 -19.48 -20.18
CA GLY A 59 0.49 -19.40 -18.72
C GLY A 59 1.09 -20.57 -17.94
N GLU A 60 1.82 -21.46 -18.62
CA GLU A 60 2.54 -22.55 -17.98
C GLU A 60 3.86 -22.05 -17.37
N ARG A 61 4.34 -22.67 -16.30
CA ARG A 61 5.65 -22.38 -15.73
C ARG A 61 6.74 -23.04 -16.56
N VAL A 62 7.72 -22.22 -16.95
CA VAL A 62 8.90 -22.65 -17.71
C VAL A 62 10.14 -22.17 -17.00
N ASP A 63 11.19 -22.99 -17.03
CA ASP A 63 12.47 -22.60 -16.43
C ASP A 63 13.16 -21.50 -17.24
N LEU A 64 13.72 -20.54 -16.53
CA LEU A 64 14.56 -19.51 -17.14
C LEU A 64 15.96 -20.06 -17.38
N SER A 65 16.61 -19.64 -18.46
CA SER A 65 18.00 -20.02 -18.74
C SER A 65 18.99 -19.49 -17.70
N HIS A 66 18.64 -18.39 -17.03
CA HIS A 66 19.38 -17.77 -15.93
C HIS A 66 18.39 -17.18 -14.93
N ASP A 67 18.76 -17.22 -13.68
CA ASP A 67 17.98 -16.60 -12.61
C ASP A 67 17.83 -15.10 -12.88
N ARG A 68 16.63 -14.63 -12.59
CA ARG A 68 16.32 -13.21 -12.59
C ARG A 68 16.28 -12.69 -11.15
N LEU A 69 16.88 -11.52 -10.94
CA LEU A 69 16.86 -10.79 -9.69
C LEU A 69 16.37 -9.37 -9.95
N ASP A 70 15.27 -9.00 -9.31
CA ASP A 70 14.76 -7.64 -9.30
C ASP A 70 14.77 -7.10 -7.86
N ARG A 71 15.20 -5.85 -7.71
CA ARG A 71 15.16 -5.10 -6.46
C ARG A 71 14.50 -3.77 -6.71
N ALA A 72 13.70 -3.31 -5.76
CA ALA A 72 13.12 -1.98 -5.82
C ALA A 72 13.10 -1.34 -4.43
N LEU A 73 13.47 -0.06 -4.41
CA LEU A 73 13.22 0.84 -3.28
C LEU A 73 12.14 1.82 -3.72
N SER A 74 10.95 1.68 -3.19
CA SER A 74 9.80 2.51 -3.55
C SER A 74 9.43 3.46 -2.42
N ILE A 75 8.92 4.62 -2.78
CA ILE A 75 8.28 5.56 -1.89
C ILE A 75 6.85 5.82 -2.35
N PHE A 76 5.92 5.74 -1.44
CA PHE A 76 4.54 6.18 -1.59
C PHE A 76 4.27 7.24 -0.53
N ALA A 77 3.75 8.37 -0.93
CA ALA A 77 3.37 9.45 -0.02
C ALA A 77 1.97 9.94 -0.35
N GLU A 78 1.22 10.28 0.69
CA GLU A 78 -0.10 10.90 0.56
C GLU A 78 -0.31 11.99 1.60
N TYR A 79 -1.09 13.01 1.24
CA TYR A 79 -1.38 14.15 2.08
C TYR A 79 -2.82 14.63 1.89
N GLY A 80 -3.57 14.74 2.98
CA GLY A 80 -4.95 15.24 3.00
C GLY A 80 -4.99 16.75 2.77
N LEU A 81 -5.45 17.15 1.59
CA LEU A 81 -5.66 18.56 1.25
C LEU A 81 -6.89 19.12 1.97
N ASP A 82 -7.94 18.33 1.99
CA ASP A 82 -9.17 18.56 2.75
C ASP A 82 -9.87 17.21 3.03
N ASP A 83 -11.10 17.23 3.53
CA ASP A 83 -11.84 16.03 3.90
C ASP A 83 -12.24 15.16 2.69
N ARG A 84 -12.11 15.68 1.47
CA ARG A 84 -12.48 14.98 0.24
C ARG A 84 -11.32 14.73 -0.72
N PHE A 85 -10.23 15.49 -0.61
CA PHE A 85 -9.13 15.39 -1.56
C PHE A 85 -7.82 15.02 -0.85
N THR A 86 -7.14 14.03 -1.41
CA THR A 86 -5.81 13.58 -0.98
C THR A 86 -4.87 13.64 -2.18
N LEU A 87 -3.74 14.33 -2.02
CA LEU A 87 -2.63 14.28 -2.96
C LEU A 87 -1.86 12.98 -2.75
N GLN A 88 -1.45 12.31 -3.83
CA GLN A 88 -0.63 11.10 -3.79
C GLN A 88 0.60 11.28 -4.69
N MET A 89 1.70 10.70 -4.26
CA MET A 89 2.94 10.61 -5.02
C MET A 89 3.52 9.20 -4.88
N LYS A 90 4.02 8.66 -5.99
CA LYS A 90 4.78 7.40 -6.01
C LYS A 90 6.06 7.60 -6.78
N SER A 91 7.11 6.97 -6.35
CA SER A 91 8.37 6.86 -7.09
C SER A 91 9.13 5.63 -6.64
N GLU A 92 10.08 5.17 -7.46
CA GLU A 92 10.91 4.04 -7.10
C GLU A 92 12.29 4.14 -7.75
N TRP A 93 13.25 3.47 -7.11
CA TRP A 93 14.55 3.15 -7.65
C TRP A 93 14.59 1.66 -7.90
N GLN A 94 14.92 1.27 -9.12
CA GLN A 94 14.89 -0.11 -9.59
C GLN A 94 16.29 -0.60 -9.94
N GLU A 95 16.55 -1.86 -9.64
CA GLU A 95 17.71 -2.62 -10.06
C GLU A 95 17.24 -3.98 -10.55
N GLY A 96 17.74 -4.46 -11.67
CA GLY A 96 17.36 -5.77 -12.17
C GLY A 96 18.42 -6.40 -13.04
N ARG A 97 18.51 -7.71 -12.92
CA ARG A 97 19.44 -8.53 -13.68
C ARG A 97 18.75 -9.80 -14.18
N ASP A 98 18.98 -10.11 -15.45
CA ASP A 98 18.66 -11.41 -16.04
C ASP A 98 19.68 -11.79 -17.10
N ALA A 99 19.37 -12.79 -17.95
CA ALA A 99 20.26 -13.26 -19.02
C ALA A 99 20.62 -12.20 -20.06
N PHE A 100 19.81 -11.16 -20.20
CA PHE A 100 19.87 -10.20 -21.31
C PHE A 100 20.21 -8.79 -20.87
N VAL A 101 19.84 -8.42 -19.65
CA VAL A 101 19.90 -7.04 -19.17
C VAL A 101 20.36 -6.99 -17.72
N ASP A 102 21.30 -6.08 -17.47
CA ASP A 102 21.71 -5.62 -16.15
C ASP A 102 21.43 -4.11 -16.11
N TYR A 103 20.52 -3.65 -15.27
CA TYR A 103 20.12 -2.26 -15.22
C TYR A 103 19.94 -1.77 -13.80
N GLN A 104 20.15 -0.47 -13.63
CA GLN A 104 19.85 0.25 -12.41
C GLN A 104 19.41 1.67 -12.76
N GLY A 105 18.35 2.15 -12.19
CA GLY A 105 17.91 3.51 -12.48
C GLY A 105 16.61 3.89 -11.74
N ARG A 106 16.23 5.15 -11.95
CA ARG A 106 14.99 5.70 -11.46
C ARG A 106 13.81 5.06 -12.21
N GLY A 107 12.87 4.51 -11.50
CA GLY A 107 11.57 4.11 -12.02
C GLY A 107 10.65 5.31 -12.30
N PRO A 108 9.38 5.09 -12.58
CA PRO A 108 8.43 6.16 -12.83
C PRO A 108 8.23 7.06 -11.60
N ILE A 109 7.91 8.32 -11.85
CA ILE A 109 7.38 9.24 -10.85
C ILE A 109 5.93 9.48 -11.21
N GLU A 110 5.03 9.15 -10.28
CA GLU A 110 3.59 9.37 -10.41
C GLU A 110 3.13 10.40 -9.39
N ILE A 111 2.27 11.33 -9.83
CA ILE A 111 1.55 12.26 -8.98
C ILE A 111 0.08 12.24 -9.35
N GLY A 112 -0.80 12.29 -8.36
CA GLY A 112 -2.23 12.25 -8.64
C GLY A 112 -3.06 12.70 -7.45
N VAL A 113 -4.35 12.79 -7.69
CA VAL A 113 -5.33 13.25 -6.71
C VAL A 113 -6.41 12.20 -6.55
N ARG A 114 -6.71 11.88 -5.31
CA ARG A 114 -7.81 11.02 -4.90
C ARG A 114 -8.95 11.89 -4.39
N TRP A 115 -10.17 11.62 -4.87
CA TRP A 115 -11.40 12.24 -4.43
C TRP A 115 -12.28 11.23 -3.70
N GLN A 116 -12.63 11.53 -2.44
CA GLN A 116 -13.54 10.73 -1.62
C GLN A 116 -14.99 10.96 -2.10
N ALA A 117 -15.51 10.05 -2.90
CA ALA A 117 -16.86 10.13 -3.43
C ALA A 117 -17.92 9.80 -2.38
N TYR A 118 -17.63 8.80 -1.52
CA TYR A 118 -18.51 8.33 -0.45
C TYR A 118 -17.71 7.89 0.77
N ARG A 119 -18.22 8.16 1.97
CA ARG A 119 -17.69 7.66 3.24
C ARG A 119 -18.79 7.62 4.28
N ASP A 120 -18.90 6.49 4.98
CA ASP A 120 -19.65 6.36 6.23
C ASP A 120 -18.74 5.75 7.33
N THR A 121 -19.33 5.23 8.41
CA THR A 121 -18.58 4.65 9.53
C THR A 121 -17.79 3.38 9.15
N ARG A 122 -18.19 2.67 8.08
CA ARG A 122 -17.58 1.40 7.67
C ARG A 122 -17.15 1.37 6.21
N ASN A 123 -17.82 2.10 5.35
CA ASN A 123 -17.62 2.00 3.91
C ASN A 123 -16.99 3.28 3.37
N ALA A 124 -16.18 3.12 2.35
CA ALA A 124 -15.60 4.22 1.60
C ALA A 124 -15.59 3.89 0.11
N ALA A 125 -15.76 4.92 -0.72
CA ALA A 125 -15.53 4.84 -2.15
C ALA A 125 -14.80 6.10 -2.60
N ALA A 126 -13.81 5.94 -3.47
CA ALA A 126 -13.01 7.03 -3.97
C ALA A 126 -12.65 6.84 -5.44
N LEU A 127 -12.34 7.93 -6.09
CA LEU A 127 -11.79 7.98 -7.45
C LEU A 127 -10.38 8.58 -7.37
N TYR A 128 -9.51 8.14 -8.23
CA TYR A 128 -8.16 8.66 -8.36
C TYR A 128 -7.85 8.92 -9.83
N VAL A 129 -7.14 10.01 -10.07
CA VAL A 129 -6.52 10.32 -11.36
C VAL A 129 -5.06 10.66 -11.10
N GLY A 130 -4.16 10.03 -11.81
CA GLY A 130 -2.73 10.22 -11.72
C GLY A 130 -2.08 10.38 -13.08
N TYR A 131 -0.93 11.03 -13.06
CA TYR A 131 -0.03 11.15 -14.18
C TYR A 131 1.34 10.64 -13.76
N ALA A 132 1.90 9.74 -14.55
CA ALA A 132 3.24 9.22 -14.35
C ALA A 132 4.15 9.64 -15.49
N HIS A 133 5.35 10.06 -15.13
CA HIS A 133 6.46 10.23 -16.07
C HIS A 133 7.39 9.03 -15.92
N GLY A 134 7.65 8.34 -17.04
CA GLY A 134 8.48 7.17 -17.09
C GLY A 134 9.89 7.43 -16.55
N GLY A 135 10.51 6.38 -16.05
CA GLY A 135 11.89 6.37 -15.59
C GLY A 135 12.83 5.80 -16.64
N GLU A 136 14.01 5.50 -16.19
CA GLU A 136 15.01 4.68 -16.94
C GLU A 136 14.69 3.19 -16.77
N GLY A 137 13.47 2.90 -16.29
CA GLY A 137 13.00 1.58 -15.99
C GLY A 137 13.01 0.69 -17.23
N ARG A 138 12.99 -0.58 -16.99
CA ARG A 138 13.20 -1.58 -17.96
C ARG A 138 11.92 -2.34 -18.31
N ASN A 139 11.79 -2.61 -19.59
CA ASN A 139 10.81 -3.54 -20.17
C ASN A 139 11.55 -4.62 -20.94
N ALA A 140 12.16 -5.58 -20.32
CA ALA A 140 12.83 -6.65 -21.02
C ALA A 140 12.40 -8.00 -20.50
N GLY A 141 12.22 -8.94 -21.41
CA GLY A 141 11.84 -10.31 -21.09
C GLY A 141 10.51 -10.39 -20.37
N TYR A 142 10.43 -11.24 -19.38
CA TYR A 142 9.23 -11.54 -18.60
C TYR A 142 8.93 -10.52 -17.47
N ALA A 143 9.33 -9.27 -17.63
CA ALA A 143 8.94 -8.24 -16.68
C ALA A 143 7.47 -7.88 -16.82
N PRO A 144 6.75 -7.56 -15.73
CA PRO A 144 5.53 -6.81 -15.85
C PRO A 144 5.79 -5.56 -16.68
N PRO A 145 4.83 -5.13 -17.52
CA PRO A 145 5.02 -3.94 -18.32
C PRO A 145 5.40 -2.77 -17.43
N GLY A 146 6.51 -2.12 -17.73
CA GLY A 146 6.92 -0.92 -17.04
C GLY A 146 6.00 0.26 -17.34
N ALA A 147 6.36 1.43 -16.86
CA ALA A 147 5.71 2.67 -17.26
C ALA A 147 6.08 3.02 -18.70
N GLY A 148 5.15 3.63 -19.43
CA GLY A 148 5.42 4.31 -20.68
C GLY A 148 6.17 5.62 -20.47
N ASP A 149 6.41 6.37 -21.54
CA ASP A 149 7.06 7.69 -21.46
C ASP A 149 6.20 8.67 -20.65
N HIS A 150 4.88 8.60 -20.84
CA HIS A 150 3.87 9.40 -20.17
C HIS A 150 2.61 8.56 -20.01
N ASP A 151 2.21 8.31 -18.76
CA ASP A 151 1.07 7.49 -18.45
C ASP A 151 0.00 8.28 -17.72
N TRP A 152 -1.25 8.02 -18.06
CA TRP A 152 -2.38 8.46 -17.26
C TRP A 152 -3.01 7.27 -16.56
N GLU A 153 -3.40 7.45 -15.32
CA GLU A 153 -4.14 6.45 -14.56
C GLU A 153 -5.47 7.01 -14.08
N ALA A 154 -6.55 6.25 -14.30
CA ALA A 154 -7.82 6.44 -13.59
C ALA A 154 -8.10 5.20 -12.76
N ARG A 155 -8.49 5.39 -11.49
CA ARG A 155 -8.72 4.29 -10.54
C ARG A 155 -10.01 4.53 -9.77
N VAL A 156 -10.79 3.47 -9.61
CA VAL A 156 -11.93 3.41 -8.68
C VAL A 156 -11.55 2.56 -7.50
N MET A 157 -11.96 2.97 -6.30
CA MET A 157 -11.62 2.29 -5.05
C MET A 157 -12.87 2.14 -4.19
N ALA A 158 -13.01 0.99 -3.57
CA ALA A 158 -14.05 0.73 -2.59
C ALA A 158 -13.44 -0.02 -1.40
N GLY A 159 -13.83 0.36 -0.20
CA GLY A 159 -13.34 -0.26 1.02
C GLY A 159 -14.43 -0.43 2.07
N ARG A 160 -14.25 -1.45 2.92
CA ARG A 160 -15.15 -1.75 4.03
C ARG A 160 -14.37 -2.12 5.27
N GLY A 161 -14.67 -1.44 6.39
CA GLY A 161 -14.19 -1.80 7.73
C GLY A 161 -14.91 -3.03 8.27
N LEU A 162 -14.19 -3.91 8.93
CA LEU A 162 -14.65 -5.15 9.52
C LEU A 162 -14.77 -5.02 11.04
N GLY A 163 -15.64 -5.84 11.65
CA GLY A 163 -15.93 -5.79 13.10
C GLY A 163 -17.03 -4.79 13.46
N ALA A 164 -17.37 -4.66 14.76
CA ALA A 164 -18.49 -3.87 15.23
C ALA A 164 -18.39 -2.43 14.77
N ASP A 165 -17.33 -1.73 14.90
CA ASP A 165 -17.17 -0.33 14.49
C ASP A 165 -16.11 -0.15 13.37
N GLY A 166 -15.90 -1.19 12.53
CA GLY A 166 -14.87 -1.17 11.50
C GLY A 166 -13.44 -1.31 12.04
N GLN A 167 -13.28 -1.61 13.32
CA GLN A 167 -11.98 -1.64 13.98
C GLN A 167 -11.31 -3.01 14.00
N GLY A 168 -12.00 -4.06 13.59
CA GLY A 168 -11.45 -5.43 13.52
C GLY A 168 -10.52 -5.67 12.34
N GLY A 169 -10.58 -4.80 11.34
CA GLY A 169 -9.83 -4.92 10.10
C GLY A 169 -10.52 -4.18 8.96
N PHE A 170 -10.09 -4.46 7.75
CA PHE A 170 -10.68 -3.87 6.54
C PHE A 170 -10.46 -4.78 5.32
N ILE A 171 -11.29 -4.58 4.32
CA ILE A 171 -11.09 -5.06 2.96
C ILE A 171 -11.19 -3.89 1.99
N GLU A 172 -10.42 -3.94 0.92
CA GLU A 172 -10.42 -2.92 -0.12
C GLU A 172 -10.22 -3.56 -1.47
N ALA A 173 -10.92 -3.04 -2.46
CA ALA A 173 -10.72 -3.36 -3.87
C ALA A 173 -10.46 -2.08 -4.65
N GLN A 174 -9.55 -2.15 -5.60
CA GLN A 174 -9.19 -1.08 -6.51
C GLN A 174 -9.16 -1.62 -7.93
N ALA A 175 -9.76 -0.91 -8.87
CA ALA A 175 -9.66 -1.21 -10.29
C ALA A 175 -9.14 0.04 -11.02
N ALA A 176 -8.11 -0.14 -11.82
CA ALA A 176 -7.43 0.95 -12.51
C ALA A 176 -7.32 0.67 -14.01
N ARG A 177 -7.39 1.74 -14.79
CA ARG A 177 -7.02 1.77 -16.19
C ARG A 177 -5.83 2.70 -16.36
N LEU A 178 -4.80 2.20 -17.05
CA LEU A 178 -3.60 2.95 -17.38
C LEU A 178 -3.55 3.12 -18.90
N TRP A 179 -3.47 4.36 -19.35
CA TRP A 179 -3.19 4.74 -20.73
C TRP A 179 -1.70 5.06 -20.82
N ARG A 180 -0.95 4.24 -21.58
CA ARG A 180 0.51 4.26 -21.56
C ARG A 180 1.08 4.68 -22.90
N ALA A 181 1.88 5.75 -22.91
CA ALA A 181 2.55 6.18 -24.13
C ALA A 181 3.68 5.21 -24.52
N GLY A 182 3.62 4.68 -25.73
CA GLY A 182 4.61 3.76 -26.28
C GLY A 182 4.48 2.30 -25.84
N LEU A 183 3.47 1.96 -25.02
CA LEU A 183 3.17 0.61 -24.57
C LEU A 183 1.66 0.33 -24.70
N ASN A 184 1.28 -0.94 -24.73
CA ASN A 184 -0.12 -1.32 -24.66
C ASN A 184 -0.73 -0.84 -23.35
N ASP A 185 -1.94 -0.31 -23.41
CA ASP A 185 -2.70 0.09 -22.23
C ASP A 185 -2.91 -1.10 -21.28
N GLU A 186 -3.18 -0.80 -20.02
CA GLU A 186 -3.21 -1.81 -18.96
C GLU A 186 -4.41 -1.64 -18.04
N THR A 187 -5.00 -2.76 -17.65
CA THR A 187 -6.01 -2.81 -16.58
C THR A 187 -5.44 -3.51 -15.37
N ARG A 188 -5.63 -2.93 -14.19
CA ARG A 188 -5.18 -3.49 -12.89
C ARG A 188 -6.36 -3.70 -11.95
N LEU A 189 -6.23 -4.72 -11.12
CA LEU A 189 -7.13 -5.00 -10.02
C LEU A 189 -6.28 -5.31 -8.78
N ASP A 190 -6.41 -4.51 -7.73
CA ASP A 190 -5.74 -4.70 -6.46
C ASP A 190 -6.76 -4.99 -5.36
N LEU A 191 -6.49 -6.01 -4.57
CA LEU A 191 -7.26 -6.35 -3.39
C LEU A 191 -6.36 -6.28 -2.16
N THR A 192 -6.84 -5.68 -1.09
CA THR A 192 -6.16 -5.63 0.20
C THR A 192 -7.10 -6.04 1.31
N ALA A 193 -6.66 -6.94 2.17
CA ALA A 193 -7.34 -7.29 3.41
C ALA A 193 -6.38 -7.04 4.58
N GLY A 194 -6.85 -6.33 5.59
CA GLY A 194 -6.12 -6.09 6.84
C GLY A 194 -6.90 -6.61 8.03
N LEU A 195 -6.21 -7.32 8.94
CA LEU A 195 -6.78 -7.81 10.19
C LEU A 195 -5.93 -7.31 11.37
N TYR A 196 -6.55 -6.58 12.29
CA TYR A 196 -5.87 -6.16 13.53
C TYR A 196 -5.85 -7.32 14.52
N LEU A 197 -4.68 -7.92 14.71
CA LEU A 197 -4.46 -9.01 15.69
C LEU A 197 -4.36 -8.44 17.13
N ALA A 198 -3.87 -7.22 17.25
CA ALA A 198 -3.77 -6.44 18.48
C ALA A 198 -3.70 -4.94 18.10
N PRO A 199 -3.82 -4.00 19.05
CA PRO A 199 -3.82 -2.55 18.75
C PRO A 199 -2.64 -2.08 17.89
N ASP A 200 -1.48 -2.73 18.02
CA ASP A 200 -0.26 -2.35 17.30
C ASP A 200 0.19 -3.39 16.27
N TRP A 201 -0.61 -4.42 16.01
CA TRP A 201 -0.28 -5.47 15.07
C TRP A 201 -1.35 -5.62 14.00
N LEU A 202 -0.95 -5.45 12.75
CA LEU A 202 -1.80 -5.60 11.59
C LEU A 202 -1.24 -6.72 10.69
N LEU A 203 -2.06 -7.71 10.37
CA LEU A 203 -1.81 -8.68 9.32
C LEU A 203 -2.40 -8.14 8.02
N LEU A 204 -1.61 -8.12 6.96
CA LEU A 204 -2.02 -7.72 5.61
C LEU A 204 -1.93 -8.89 4.66
N GLY A 205 -2.99 -9.11 3.88
CA GLY A 205 -2.99 -9.92 2.69
C GLY A 205 -3.33 -9.04 1.48
N GLN A 206 -2.54 -9.12 0.42
CA GLN A 206 -2.72 -8.32 -0.77
C GLN A 206 -2.64 -9.18 -2.02
N ALA A 207 -3.45 -8.88 -3.01
CA ALA A 207 -3.40 -9.48 -4.33
C ALA A 207 -3.33 -8.36 -5.37
N TYR A 208 -2.38 -8.47 -6.28
CA TYR A 208 -2.14 -7.54 -7.36
C TYR A 208 -2.28 -8.26 -8.68
N ALA A 209 -3.25 -7.89 -9.47
CA ALA A 209 -3.48 -8.44 -10.79
C ALA A 209 -3.41 -7.36 -11.85
N GLY A 210 -2.97 -7.73 -13.03
CA GLY A 210 -2.99 -6.85 -14.18
C GLY A 210 -2.95 -7.59 -15.50
N ALA A 211 -3.41 -6.91 -16.54
CA ALA A 211 -3.37 -7.37 -17.91
C ALA A 211 -3.14 -6.21 -18.84
N ALA A 212 -2.13 -6.33 -19.70
CA ALA A 212 -1.93 -5.44 -20.82
C ALA A 212 -2.86 -5.87 -21.98
N ASP A 213 -3.29 -4.89 -22.76
CA ASP A 213 -4.13 -5.10 -23.93
C ASP A 213 -3.42 -5.89 -25.04
N ASP A 214 -4.14 -6.17 -26.11
CA ASP A 214 -3.63 -6.83 -27.32
C ASP A 214 -2.90 -8.16 -27.07
N GLY A 215 -3.40 -8.89 -26.08
CA GLY A 215 -2.81 -10.17 -25.72
C GLY A 215 -1.47 -10.05 -25.00
N GLY A 216 -1.09 -8.90 -24.48
CA GLY A 216 0.14 -8.65 -23.75
C GLY A 216 0.25 -9.37 -22.39
N PRO A 217 1.29 -9.09 -21.63
CA PRO A 217 1.53 -9.74 -20.34
C PRO A 217 0.36 -9.65 -19.36
N ARG A 218 0.20 -10.71 -18.56
CA ARG A 218 -0.76 -10.76 -17.43
C ARG A 218 -0.06 -11.28 -16.20
N TRP A 219 -0.51 -10.86 -15.03
CA TRP A 219 0.06 -11.33 -13.76
C TRP A 219 -0.96 -11.36 -12.64
N LEU A 220 -0.72 -12.23 -11.70
CA LEU A 220 -1.33 -12.26 -10.39
C LEU A 220 -0.23 -12.51 -9.36
N THR A 221 -0.07 -11.55 -8.45
CA THR A 221 0.93 -11.59 -7.39
C THR A 221 0.23 -11.48 -6.04
N LEU A 222 0.61 -12.31 -5.10
CA LEU A 222 0.14 -12.26 -3.72
C LEU A 222 1.24 -11.74 -2.80
N GLU A 223 0.88 -10.93 -1.80
CA GLU A 223 1.75 -10.49 -0.72
C GLU A 223 1.07 -10.73 0.63
N SER A 224 1.82 -11.30 1.57
CA SER A 224 1.41 -11.41 2.97
C SER A 224 2.42 -10.68 3.83
N SER A 225 1.96 -9.80 4.70
CA SER A 225 2.84 -8.96 5.54
C SER A 225 2.29 -8.81 6.95
N VAL A 226 3.20 -8.64 7.90
CA VAL A 226 2.88 -8.18 9.25
C VAL A 226 3.40 -6.75 9.39
N VAL A 227 2.56 -5.88 9.95
CA VAL A 227 2.90 -4.50 10.24
C VAL A 227 2.81 -4.27 11.74
N ARG A 228 3.87 -3.74 12.34
CA ARG A 228 3.91 -3.34 13.75
C ARG A 228 3.95 -1.83 13.86
N ARG A 229 2.99 -1.25 14.58
CA ARG A 229 2.94 0.18 14.88
C ARG A 229 3.81 0.51 16.10
N LEU A 230 4.57 1.60 15.98
CA LEU A 230 5.48 2.13 16.99
C LEU A 230 5.28 3.65 17.08
N GLY A 231 4.15 4.07 17.65
CA GLY A 231 3.71 5.46 17.63
C GLY A 231 3.34 5.92 16.21
N ASP A 232 3.99 6.97 15.73
CA ASP A 232 3.79 7.49 14.36
C ASP A 232 4.51 6.68 13.29
N TRP A 233 5.38 5.78 13.68
CA TRP A 233 6.09 4.87 12.79
C TRP A 233 5.43 3.51 12.74
N SER A 234 5.62 2.79 11.64
CA SER A 234 5.31 1.37 11.57
C SER A 234 6.39 0.64 10.78
N LEU A 235 6.63 -0.62 11.14
CA LEU A 235 7.54 -1.51 10.44
C LEU A 235 6.72 -2.62 9.79
N GLN A 236 7.00 -2.90 8.53
CA GLN A 236 6.39 -3.97 7.75
C GLN A 236 7.43 -5.01 7.37
N ALA A 237 7.07 -6.27 7.49
CA ALA A 237 7.83 -7.39 6.93
C ALA A 237 6.86 -8.37 6.27
N GLY A 238 7.20 -8.85 5.09
CA GLY A 238 6.33 -9.70 4.31
C GLY A 238 7.05 -10.49 3.24
N TRP A 239 6.26 -11.23 2.51
CA TRP A 239 6.69 -12.05 1.38
C TRP A 239 5.75 -11.87 0.21
N ARG A 240 6.30 -11.68 -0.97
CA ARG A 240 5.57 -11.53 -2.23
C ARG A 240 5.87 -12.70 -3.15
N THR A 241 4.85 -13.20 -3.87
CA THR A 241 4.96 -14.33 -4.78
C THR A 241 4.06 -14.12 -5.99
N ALA A 242 4.60 -14.24 -7.19
CA ALA A 242 3.81 -14.35 -8.42
C ALA A 242 3.23 -15.76 -8.52
N VAL A 243 1.91 -15.87 -8.54
CA VAL A 243 1.21 -17.17 -8.49
C VAL A 243 0.63 -17.60 -9.83
N ALA A 244 0.35 -16.64 -10.72
CA ALA A 244 -0.09 -16.89 -12.07
C ALA A 244 0.33 -15.74 -12.98
N GLY A 245 0.48 -16.01 -14.27
CA GLY A 245 0.87 -15.00 -15.23
C GLY A 245 0.84 -15.50 -16.67
N ARG A 246 1.22 -14.59 -17.56
CA ARG A 246 1.54 -14.86 -18.95
C ARG A 246 2.63 -13.88 -19.37
N GLU A 247 3.73 -14.38 -19.90
CA GLU A 247 4.89 -13.59 -20.31
C GLU A 247 5.42 -12.70 -19.16
N THR A 248 5.43 -13.27 -17.93
CA THR A 248 5.90 -12.59 -16.73
C THR A 248 6.75 -13.52 -15.87
N PRO A 249 7.70 -12.99 -15.05
CA PRO A 249 8.49 -13.81 -14.14
C PRO A 249 7.59 -14.47 -13.08
N ALA A 250 7.90 -15.71 -12.73
CA ALA A 250 7.31 -16.43 -11.59
C ALA A 250 8.12 -16.13 -10.30
N GLY A 251 8.35 -14.83 -10.03
CA GLY A 251 9.23 -14.40 -8.96
C GLY A 251 8.61 -14.39 -7.58
N GLN A 252 9.49 -14.50 -6.57
CA GLN A 252 9.11 -14.37 -5.17
C GLN A 252 10.24 -13.76 -4.32
N GLY A 253 9.88 -13.21 -3.18
CA GLY A 253 10.89 -12.69 -2.26
C GLY A 253 10.36 -11.83 -1.13
N PRO A 254 11.28 -11.42 -0.22
CA PRO A 254 10.94 -10.61 0.92
C PRO A 254 10.59 -9.16 0.54
N VAL A 255 9.70 -8.60 1.35
CA VAL A 255 9.31 -7.19 1.33
C VAL A 255 9.49 -6.64 2.73
N ILE A 256 10.16 -5.52 2.87
CA ILE A 256 10.24 -4.76 4.11
C ILE A 256 9.77 -3.33 3.89
N GLY A 257 9.19 -2.71 4.90
CA GLY A 257 8.67 -1.36 4.78
C GLY A 257 8.76 -0.57 6.07
N ILE A 258 8.89 0.73 5.93
CA ILE A 258 8.81 1.69 7.02
C ILE A 258 7.74 2.71 6.64
N TRP A 259 6.79 2.92 7.55
CA TRP A 259 5.71 3.88 7.39
C TRP A 259 5.89 5.02 8.38
N ARG A 260 5.62 6.22 7.98
CA ARG A 260 5.61 7.41 8.83
C ARG A 260 4.30 8.15 8.64
N ARG A 261 3.62 8.47 9.73
CA ARG A 261 2.46 9.38 9.77
C ARG A 261 2.88 10.73 10.34
N PHE A 262 2.31 11.78 9.85
CA PHE A 262 2.62 13.15 10.27
C PHE A 262 1.43 14.08 10.06
#